data_b96332542e665dd610a2d2a541a85acf
#
_entry.id   b96332542e665dd610a2d2a541a85acf
#
_cell.length_a   1.000
_cell.length_b   1.000
_cell.length_c   1.000
_cell.angle_alpha   90.00
_cell.angle_beta   90.00
_cell.angle_gamma   90.00
#
_symmetry.space_group_name_H-M   'P 1'
#
loop_
_entity.id
_entity.type
_entity.pdbx_description
1 polymer ?
#
loop_
_entity_poly.entity_id
_entity_poly.type
_entity_poly.pdbx_seq_one_letter_code
_entity_poly.pdbx_strand_id
1 'polypeptide(L)'
;MRILSPQDASLAVLIVKDIAHAAGLGGLKISALTTAVSELTTNVVKYAEHGLLTVQVLERKQLRGIEVIVEDRGPGIADIPLAMQDHVSTGGTLGLGLPGTKRMVDEFEIQSTLGSGTSVRIVKWS
;
A
#
# COMPACT_ATOMS: atom_id res chain seq x y z
N MET A 1 -2.82 5.30 -11.67
CA MET A 1 -4.21 4.84 -11.65
C MET A 1 -4.98 5.54 -10.53
N ARG A 2 -6.14 6.08 -10.83
CA ARG A 2 -6.99 6.69 -9.81
C ARG A 2 -7.76 5.63 -9.04
N ILE A 3 -7.88 5.81 -7.75
CA ILE A 3 -8.62 4.91 -6.86
C ILE A 3 -9.83 5.69 -6.34
N LEU A 4 -11.00 5.40 -6.89
CA LEU A 4 -12.25 6.11 -6.60
C LEU A 4 -13.33 5.21 -6.00
N SER A 5 -13.16 3.90 -6.09
CA SER A 5 -14.18 2.94 -5.72
C SER A 5 -13.57 1.62 -5.30
N PRO A 6 -14.35 0.73 -4.62
CA PRO A 6 -13.88 -0.62 -4.33
C PRO A 6 -13.48 -1.40 -5.59
N GLN A 7 -14.13 -1.15 -6.73
CA GLN A 7 -13.78 -1.78 -8.00
C GLN A 7 -12.40 -1.35 -8.47
N ASP A 8 -12.05 -0.07 -8.30
CA ASP A 8 -10.72 0.43 -8.62
C ASP A 8 -9.67 -0.23 -7.74
N ALA A 9 -9.95 -0.41 -6.46
CA ALA A 9 -9.05 -1.10 -5.54
C ALA A 9 -8.79 -2.54 -6.00
N SER A 10 -9.83 -3.26 -6.40
CA SER A 10 -9.70 -4.62 -6.92
C SER A 10 -8.90 -4.65 -8.22
N LEU A 11 -9.15 -3.71 -9.12
CA LEU A 11 -8.41 -3.61 -10.38
C LEU A 11 -6.94 -3.30 -10.14
N ALA A 12 -6.63 -2.43 -9.18
CA ALA A 12 -5.25 -2.11 -8.82
C ALA A 12 -4.48 -3.37 -8.38
N VAL A 13 -5.11 -4.22 -7.58
CA VAL A 13 -4.50 -5.49 -7.16
C VAL A 13 -4.17 -6.36 -8.37
N LEU A 14 -5.08 -6.48 -9.33
CA LEU A 14 -4.85 -7.27 -10.54
C LEU A 14 -3.71 -6.70 -11.39
N ILE A 15 -3.66 -5.38 -11.55
CA ILE A 15 -2.61 -4.72 -12.32
C ILE A 15 -1.24 -4.96 -11.67
N VAL A 16 -1.14 -4.79 -10.36
CA VAL A 16 0.12 -5.02 -9.63
C VAL A 16 0.52 -6.48 -9.71
N LYS A 17 -0.43 -7.40 -9.59
CA LYS A 17 -0.18 -8.83 -9.73
C LYS A 17 0.44 -9.16 -11.08
N ASP A 18 -0.14 -8.64 -12.16
CA ASP A 18 0.35 -8.90 -13.50
C ASP A 18 1.76 -8.35 -13.70
N ILE A 19 2.03 -7.15 -13.22
CA ILE A 19 3.35 -6.53 -13.31
C ILE A 19 4.38 -7.33 -12.51
N ALA A 20 4.02 -7.75 -11.30
CA ALA A 20 4.92 -8.53 -10.44
C ALA A 20 5.23 -9.90 -11.06
N HIS A 21 4.24 -10.53 -11.65
CA HIS A 21 4.41 -11.80 -12.33
C HIS A 21 5.37 -11.65 -13.52
N ALA A 22 5.15 -10.63 -14.33
CA ALA A 22 6.01 -10.34 -15.48
C ALA A 22 7.44 -10.00 -15.07
N ALA A 23 7.61 -9.39 -13.90
CA ALA A 23 8.94 -9.06 -13.36
C ALA A 23 9.65 -10.27 -12.73
N GLY A 24 8.98 -11.40 -12.61
CA GLY A 24 9.58 -12.63 -12.11
C GLY A 24 9.49 -12.85 -10.60
N LEU A 25 8.62 -12.14 -9.90
CA LEU A 25 8.41 -12.41 -8.48
C LEU A 25 7.75 -13.79 -8.30
N GLY A 26 8.16 -14.50 -7.24
CA GLY A 26 7.53 -15.78 -6.90
C GLY A 26 6.15 -15.60 -6.29
N GLY A 27 5.35 -16.68 -6.28
CA GLY A 27 3.97 -16.64 -5.86
C GLY A 27 3.74 -16.12 -4.44
N LEU A 28 4.59 -16.49 -3.49
CA LEU A 28 4.46 -16.01 -2.11
C LEU A 28 4.73 -14.50 -2.02
N LYS A 29 5.70 -14.01 -2.79
CA LYS A 29 6.02 -12.58 -2.81
C LYS A 29 4.93 -11.77 -3.49
N ILE A 30 4.37 -12.29 -4.56
CA ILE A 30 3.22 -11.66 -5.22
C ILE A 30 2.03 -11.60 -4.27
N SER A 31 1.75 -12.68 -3.56
CA SER A 31 0.65 -12.72 -2.60
C SER A 31 0.82 -11.68 -1.49
N ALA A 32 2.02 -11.57 -0.95
CA ALA A 32 2.31 -10.56 0.08
C ALA A 32 2.16 -9.14 -0.47
N LEU A 33 2.70 -8.88 -1.65
CA LEU A 33 2.60 -7.57 -2.29
C LEU A 33 1.14 -7.19 -2.58
N THR A 34 0.37 -8.10 -3.15
CA THR A 34 -1.03 -7.81 -3.49
C THR A 34 -1.90 -7.63 -2.26
N THR A 35 -1.61 -8.34 -1.18
CA THR A 35 -2.30 -8.12 0.09
C THR A 35 -2.01 -6.71 0.62
N ALA A 36 -0.76 -6.28 0.57
CA ALA A 36 -0.39 -4.92 0.96
C ALA A 36 -1.09 -3.87 0.10
N VAL A 37 -1.13 -4.06 -1.21
CA VAL A 37 -1.83 -3.16 -2.13
C VAL A 37 -3.32 -3.11 -1.82
N SER A 38 -3.93 -4.24 -1.54
CA SER A 38 -5.34 -4.31 -1.16
C SER A 38 -5.63 -3.48 0.09
N GLU A 39 -4.79 -3.60 1.12
CA GLU A 39 -4.94 -2.81 2.34
C GLU A 39 -4.83 -1.31 2.08
N LEU A 40 -3.81 -0.90 1.32
CA LEU A 40 -3.57 0.52 1.05
C LEU A 40 -4.68 1.13 0.20
N THR A 41 -5.14 0.45 -0.84
CA THR A 41 -6.21 0.97 -1.70
C THR A 41 -7.56 0.96 -1.00
N THR A 42 -7.82 -0.03 -0.15
CA THR A 42 -9.02 -0.07 0.67
C THR A 42 -9.05 1.11 1.64
N ASN A 43 -7.91 1.46 2.22
CA ASN A 43 -7.80 2.64 3.08
C ASN A 43 -8.16 3.93 2.34
N VAL A 44 -7.72 4.07 1.09
CA VAL A 44 -8.11 5.23 0.27
C VAL A 44 -9.63 5.31 0.13
N VAL A 45 -10.26 4.21 -0.22
CA VAL A 45 -11.71 4.17 -0.43
C VAL A 45 -12.47 4.48 0.86
N LYS A 46 -11.99 3.94 1.99
CA LYS A 46 -12.68 4.13 3.27
C LYS A 46 -12.52 5.52 3.87
N TYR A 47 -11.33 6.11 3.74
CA TYR A 47 -10.98 7.27 4.55
C TYR A 47 -10.67 8.52 3.75
N ALA A 48 -10.45 8.42 2.44
CA ALA A 48 -9.97 9.54 1.65
C ALA A 48 -10.81 9.86 0.42
N GLU A 49 -11.85 9.10 0.16
CA GLU A 49 -12.71 9.21 -1.02
C GLU A 49 -11.99 8.90 -2.33
N HIS A 50 -10.81 9.46 -2.56
CA HIS A 50 -10.04 9.21 -3.78
C HIS A 50 -8.55 9.29 -3.52
N GLY A 51 -7.81 8.60 -4.37
CA GLY A 51 -6.36 8.59 -4.33
C GLY A 51 -5.75 8.20 -5.66
N LEU A 52 -4.45 8.11 -5.67
CA LEU A 52 -3.66 7.76 -6.85
C LEU A 52 -2.70 6.64 -6.50
N LEU A 53 -2.68 5.58 -7.32
CA LEU A 53 -1.71 4.51 -7.22
C LEU A 53 -0.74 4.60 -8.39
N THR A 54 0.53 4.55 -8.08
CA THR A 54 1.61 4.48 -9.06
C THR A 54 2.39 3.19 -8.84
N VAL A 55 2.69 2.46 -9.90
CA VAL A 55 3.47 1.24 -9.83
C VAL A 55 4.59 1.30 -10.84
N GLN A 56 5.80 0.86 -10.43
CA GLN A 56 6.90 0.74 -11.36
C GLN A 56 7.81 -0.41 -10.97
N VAL A 57 8.55 -0.92 -11.97
CA VAL A 57 9.55 -1.96 -11.76
C VAL A 57 10.89 -1.29 -11.49
N LEU A 58 11.53 -1.70 -10.41
CA LEU A 58 12.89 -1.27 -10.06
C LEU A 58 13.88 -2.38 -10.37
N GLU A 59 15.10 -2.01 -10.71
CA GLU A 59 16.18 -2.97 -10.89
C GLU A 59 17.35 -2.59 -9.98
N ARG A 60 17.88 -3.59 -9.27
CA ARG A 60 19.05 -3.42 -8.42
C ARG A 60 19.90 -4.67 -8.53
N LYS A 61 21.07 -4.55 -9.18
CA LYS A 61 21.91 -5.71 -9.44
C LYS A 61 21.12 -6.75 -10.26
N GLN A 62 20.94 -7.95 -9.73
CA GLN A 62 20.19 -9.00 -10.42
C GLN A 62 18.77 -9.16 -9.92
N LEU A 63 18.32 -8.25 -9.05
CA LEU A 63 16.97 -8.29 -8.49
C LEU A 63 16.07 -7.31 -9.23
N ARG A 64 14.81 -7.68 -9.32
CA ARG A 64 13.74 -6.76 -9.72
C ARG A 64 12.82 -6.53 -8.56
N GLY A 65 12.39 -5.30 -8.40
CA GLY A 65 11.47 -4.93 -7.36
C GLY A 65 10.23 -4.28 -7.93
N ILE A 66 9.14 -4.39 -7.22
CA ILE A 66 7.91 -3.68 -7.55
C ILE A 66 7.72 -2.60 -6.50
N GLU A 67 7.76 -1.36 -6.97
CA GLU A 67 7.45 -0.21 -6.13
C GLU A 67 6.01 0.20 -6.37
N VAL A 68 5.26 0.36 -5.30
CA VAL A 68 3.90 0.89 -5.35
C VAL A 68 3.82 2.09 -4.43
N ILE A 69 3.31 3.19 -4.95
CA ILE A 69 3.05 4.40 -4.17
C ILE A 69 1.55 4.67 -4.21
N VAL A 70 0.94 4.77 -3.04
CA VAL A 70 -0.47 5.10 -2.91
C VAL A 70 -0.58 6.42 -2.17
N GLU A 71 -1.14 7.41 -2.84
CA GLU A 71 -1.30 8.77 -2.34
C GLU A 71 -2.77 9.12 -2.23
N ASP A 72 -3.14 9.82 -1.17
CA ASP A 72 -4.49 10.35 -1.05
C ASP A 72 -4.46 11.77 -0.48
N ARG A 73 -5.60 12.45 -0.57
CA ARG A 73 -5.81 13.78 -0.01
C ARG A 73 -6.86 13.75 1.09
N GLY A 74 -6.91 12.63 1.82
CA GLY A 74 -7.82 12.46 2.93
C GLY A 74 -7.41 13.25 4.17
N PRO A 75 -7.96 12.88 5.34
CA PRO A 75 -7.71 13.62 6.57
C PRO A 75 -6.28 13.53 7.08
N GLY A 76 -5.47 12.60 6.55
CA GLY A 76 -4.15 12.34 7.07
C GLY A 76 -4.18 11.55 8.37
N ILE A 77 -2.99 11.28 8.88
CA ILE A 77 -2.79 10.54 10.13
C ILE A 77 -2.07 11.46 11.11
N ALA A 78 -2.73 11.76 12.23
CA ALA A 78 -2.17 12.65 13.24
C ALA A 78 -1.00 12.00 13.99
N ASP A 79 -1.06 10.70 14.21
CA ASP A 79 -0.07 9.96 15.00
C ASP A 79 0.35 8.70 14.24
N ILE A 80 1.41 8.84 13.43
CA ILE A 80 1.94 7.72 12.66
C ILE A 80 2.47 6.60 13.57
N PRO A 81 3.24 6.89 14.63
CA PRO A 81 3.65 5.83 15.55
C PRO A 81 2.49 5.02 16.10
N LEU A 82 1.40 5.66 16.48
CA LEU A 82 0.21 4.95 16.96
C LEU A 82 -0.42 4.09 15.85
N ALA A 83 -0.52 4.63 14.63
CA ALA A 83 -1.06 3.89 13.49
C ALA A 83 -0.23 2.66 13.15
N MET A 84 1.07 2.68 13.47
CA MET A 84 1.99 1.58 13.20
C MET A 84 2.09 0.57 14.34
N GLN A 85 1.37 0.76 15.45
CA GLN A 85 1.38 -0.20 16.56
C GLN A 85 0.53 -1.42 16.25
N ASP A 86 1.07 -2.60 16.59
CA ASP A 86 0.31 -3.83 16.60
C ASP A 86 -0.65 -3.83 17.79
N HIS A 87 -1.72 -4.61 17.69
CA HIS A 87 -2.69 -4.83 18.76
C HIS A 87 -3.56 -3.62 19.11
N VAL A 88 -3.43 -2.54 18.40
CA VAL A 88 -4.34 -1.42 18.52
C VAL A 88 -5.53 -1.69 17.60
N SER A 89 -6.21 -2.80 17.80
CA SER A 89 -7.19 -3.27 16.84
C SER A 89 -8.62 -3.07 17.26
N THR A 90 -8.86 -2.71 18.48
CA THR A 90 -10.22 -2.62 18.98
C THR A 90 -10.58 -1.17 19.22
N GLY A 91 -11.71 -0.77 18.70
CA GLY A 91 -12.35 0.50 19.00
C GLY A 91 -11.51 1.76 18.93
N GLY A 92 -10.29 1.70 19.37
CA GLY A 92 -9.41 2.85 19.39
C GLY A 92 -8.41 2.87 18.25
N THR A 93 -8.44 1.89 17.38
CA THR A 93 -7.49 1.84 16.29
C THR A 93 -7.91 2.68 15.13
N LEU A 94 -6.92 3.02 14.33
CA LEU A 94 -7.17 3.66 13.06
C LEU A 94 -7.70 2.66 12.02
N GLY A 95 -7.61 1.34 12.28
CA GLY A 95 -8.13 0.31 11.39
C GLY A 95 -7.47 0.29 10.01
N LEU A 96 -6.23 0.73 9.91
CA LEU A 96 -5.57 0.95 8.63
C LEU A 96 -4.76 -0.25 8.15
N GLY A 97 -4.53 -1.26 9.01
CA GLY A 97 -3.74 -2.43 8.64
C GLY A 97 -2.27 -2.15 8.34
N LEU A 98 -1.75 -0.99 8.74
CA LEU A 98 -0.39 -0.56 8.39
C LEU A 98 0.72 -1.45 8.95
N PRO A 99 0.65 -1.94 10.21
CA PRO A 99 1.67 -2.84 10.71
C PRO A 99 1.78 -4.12 9.90
N GLY A 100 0.65 -4.70 9.52
CA GLY A 100 0.60 -5.89 8.67
C GLY A 100 1.15 -5.61 7.28
N THR A 101 0.80 -4.47 6.70
CA THR A 101 1.32 -4.04 5.40
C THR A 101 2.84 -3.94 5.43
N LYS A 102 3.38 -3.31 6.47
CA LYS A 102 4.83 -3.16 6.62
C LYS A 102 5.53 -4.52 6.68
N ARG A 103 4.95 -5.49 7.37
CA ARG A 103 5.54 -6.83 7.49
C ARG A 103 5.55 -7.62 6.19
N MET A 104 4.68 -7.28 5.25
CA MET A 104 4.54 -8.00 3.98
C MET A 104 5.48 -7.53 2.89
N VAL A 105 6.16 -6.42 3.09
CA VAL A 105 7.00 -5.79 2.07
C VAL A 105 8.43 -5.62 2.57
N ASP A 106 9.35 -5.39 1.64
CA ASP A 106 10.77 -5.24 1.98
C ASP A 106 11.13 -3.80 2.34
N GLU A 107 10.44 -2.83 1.74
CA GLU A 107 10.62 -1.41 2.05
C GLU A 107 9.25 -0.79 2.27
N PHE A 108 9.16 0.03 3.29
CA PHE A 108 7.91 0.71 3.66
C PHE A 108 8.24 2.12 4.12
N GLU A 109 7.62 3.10 3.49
CA GLU A 109 7.74 4.50 3.87
C GLU A 109 6.35 5.12 3.91
N ILE A 110 6.07 5.86 4.96
CA ILE A 110 4.79 6.54 5.11
C ILE A 110 5.03 8.01 5.45
N GLN A 111 4.34 8.89 4.77
CA GLN A 111 4.31 10.32 5.03
C GLN A 111 2.86 10.75 5.12
N SER A 112 2.53 11.48 6.16
CA SER A 112 1.17 11.96 6.34
C SER A 112 1.20 13.31 7.04
N THR A 113 0.31 14.19 6.58
CA THR A 113 0.09 15.50 7.21
C THR A 113 -1.39 15.62 7.48
N LEU A 114 -1.72 15.89 8.75
CA LEU A 114 -3.10 16.06 9.16
C LEU A 114 -3.77 17.14 8.30
N GLY A 115 -4.91 16.83 7.72
CA GLY A 115 -5.65 17.73 6.84
C GLY A 115 -5.17 17.76 5.39
N SER A 116 -4.05 17.10 5.06
CA SER A 116 -3.48 17.15 3.70
C SER A 116 -3.45 15.79 3.01
N GLY A 117 -3.44 14.70 3.76
CA GLY A 117 -3.47 13.36 3.19
C GLY A 117 -2.29 12.50 3.58
N THR A 118 -2.21 11.35 2.94
CA THR A 118 -1.22 10.31 3.26
C THR A 118 -0.59 9.78 1.97
N SER A 119 0.70 9.50 2.02
CA SER A 119 1.44 8.82 0.96
C SER A 119 2.18 7.63 1.56
N VAL A 120 1.99 6.46 0.99
CA VAL A 120 2.65 5.23 1.41
C VAL A 120 3.40 4.65 0.22
N ARG A 121 4.69 4.39 0.41
CA ARG A 121 5.53 3.74 -0.58
C ARG A 121 5.91 2.37 -0.06
N ILE A 122 5.71 1.35 -0.87
CA ILE A 122 6.13 -0.02 -0.57
C ILE A 122 6.96 -0.57 -1.71
N VAL A 123 7.91 -1.45 -1.39
CA VAL A 123 8.70 -2.17 -2.38
C VAL A 123 8.79 -3.63 -1.98
N LYS A 124 8.59 -4.51 -2.95
CA LYS A 124 8.81 -5.95 -2.79
C LYS A 124 9.83 -6.40 -3.82
N TRP A 125 10.92 -6.98 -3.35
CA TRP A 125 12.01 -7.48 -4.22
C TRP A 125 11.80 -8.96 -4.57
N SER A 126 12.28 -9.32 -5.75
CA SER A 126 12.23 -10.71 -6.22
C SER A 126 13.10 -11.66 -5.40
#